data_205d607593734d0b07003be137e167e9
#
_entry.id   205d607593734d0b07003be137e167e9
#
_cell.length_a   1.000
_cell.length_b   1.000
_cell.length_c   1.000
_cell.angle_alpha   90.00
_cell.angle_beta   90.00
_cell.angle_gamma   90.00
#
_symmetry.space_group_name_H-M   'P 1'
#
loop_
_entity.id
_entity.type
_entity.pdbx_description
1 polymer ?
#
loop_
_entity_poly.entity_id
_entity_poly.type
_entity_poly.pdbx_seq_one_letter_code
_entity_poly.pdbx_strand_id
1 'polypeptide(L)'
;GSSFPRRGDKEYIRKKTEEVFYDPKVATNELVDRVFEIANNRITILKLLGYAKSAIRHNMANDIPKIKKQTCLIWGAEDKVTPPHVAEEFHKLLPNSELNWIPLCGHAAMWEHPKRFSEIVLQFLKNKF
;
A
#
# COMPACT_ATOMS: atom_id res chain seq x y z
N GLY A 1 6.99 14.51 10.66
CA GLY A 1 6.14 14.84 11.81
C GLY A 1 5.03 13.82 11.99
N SER A 2 4.79 13.41 13.20
CA SER A 2 3.80 12.38 13.53
C SER A 2 2.38 12.88 13.24
N SER A 3 1.61 12.13 12.44
CA SER A 3 0.17 12.36 12.21
C SER A 3 -0.68 12.05 13.46
N PHE A 4 -0.10 11.39 14.43
CA PHE A 4 -0.80 10.87 15.61
C PHE A 4 -1.53 11.94 16.45
N PRO A 5 -0.97 13.13 16.72
CA PRO A 5 -1.67 14.17 17.47
C PRO A 5 -2.93 14.70 16.77
N ARG A 6 -3.02 14.60 15.44
CA ARG A 6 -4.13 15.13 14.63
C ARG A 6 -5.18 14.09 14.27
N ARG A 7 -5.12 12.89 14.84
CA ARG A 7 -6.08 11.81 14.52
C ARG A 7 -7.54 12.15 14.85
N GLY A 8 -7.78 13.08 15.76
CA GLY A 8 -9.11 13.60 16.11
C GLY A 8 -9.65 14.65 15.13
N ASP A 9 -8.84 15.14 14.21
CA ASP A 9 -9.21 16.12 13.18
C ASP A 9 -9.68 15.34 11.92
N LYS A 10 -10.99 15.33 11.68
CA LYS A 10 -11.61 14.57 10.59
C LYS A 10 -11.19 15.09 9.21
N GLU A 11 -11.00 16.40 9.07
CA GLU A 11 -10.52 17.00 7.81
C GLU A 11 -9.08 16.60 7.51
N TYR A 12 -8.25 16.53 8.53
CA TYR A 12 -6.89 16.01 8.38
C TYR A 12 -6.90 14.54 7.95
N ILE A 13 -7.76 13.70 8.54
CA ILE A 13 -7.92 12.29 8.15
C ILE A 13 -8.43 12.18 6.71
N ARG A 14 -9.42 13.01 6.32
CA ARG A 14 -9.89 13.08 4.93
C ARG A 14 -8.74 13.32 3.97
N LYS A 15 -8.01 14.40 4.18
CA LYS A 15 -6.87 14.75 3.31
C LYS A 15 -5.84 13.62 3.22
N LYS A 16 -5.53 12.96 4.34
CA LYS A 16 -4.61 11.82 4.36
C LYS A 16 -5.16 10.58 3.65
N THR A 17 -6.47 10.37 3.68
CA THR A 17 -7.12 9.28 2.95
C THR A 17 -7.11 9.57 1.45
N GLU A 18 -7.37 10.80 1.04
CA GLU A 18 -7.31 11.23 -0.37
C GLU A 18 -5.90 11.08 -0.96
N GLU A 19 -4.85 11.37 -0.19
CA GLU A 19 -3.44 11.23 -0.61
C GLU A 19 -3.04 9.78 -0.96
N VAL A 20 -3.81 8.78 -0.49
CA VAL A 20 -3.58 7.36 -0.79
C VAL A 20 -3.91 7.03 -2.25
N PHE A 21 -4.83 7.77 -2.85
CA PHE A 21 -5.36 7.51 -4.18
C PHE A 21 -4.81 8.50 -5.22
N TYR A 22 -4.79 8.09 -6.47
CA TYR A 22 -4.56 8.99 -7.60
C TYR A 22 -5.77 9.92 -7.79
N ASP A 23 -6.99 9.33 -7.84
CA ASP A 23 -8.24 10.09 -7.84
C ASP A 23 -8.74 10.27 -6.39
N PRO A 24 -8.69 11.50 -5.83
CA PRO A 24 -9.14 11.75 -4.46
C PRO A 24 -10.63 11.43 -4.24
N LYS A 25 -11.46 11.34 -5.30
CA LYS A 25 -12.89 10.99 -5.21
C LYS A 25 -13.12 9.57 -4.72
N VAL A 26 -12.12 8.69 -4.85
CA VAL A 26 -12.16 7.32 -4.32
C VAL A 26 -12.26 7.31 -2.79
N ALA A 27 -11.76 8.35 -2.13
CA ALA A 27 -11.91 8.57 -0.69
C ALA A 27 -13.32 9.04 -0.34
N THR A 28 -14.30 8.14 -0.47
CA THR A 28 -15.70 8.43 -0.13
C THR A 28 -15.88 8.84 1.33
N ASN A 29 -17.00 9.48 1.67
CA ASN A 29 -17.31 9.84 3.05
C ASN A 29 -17.31 8.61 3.97
N GLU A 30 -17.87 7.50 3.52
CA GLU A 30 -17.89 6.23 4.26
C GLU A 30 -16.49 5.71 4.55
N LEU A 31 -15.60 5.75 3.56
CA LEU A 31 -14.20 5.35 3.75
C LEU A 31 -13.49 6.25 4.74
N VAL A 32 -13.66 7.56 4.63
CA VAL A 32 -13.07 8.54 5.56
C VAL A 32 -13.58 8.33 6.99
N ASP A 33 -14.88 8.08 7.15
CA ASP A 33 -15.50 7.82 8.45
C ASP A 33 -14.91 6.56 9.08
N ARG A 34 -14.75 5.51 8.30
CA ARG A 34 -14.14 4.25 8.73
C ARG A 34 -12.67 4.41 9.13
N VAL A 35 -11.89 5.16 8.35
CA VAL A 35 -10.50 5.48 8.68
C VAL A 35 -10.43 6.31 9.97
N PHE A 36 -11.35 7.27 10.14
CA PHE A 36 -11.44 8.09 11.34
C PHE A 36 -11.73 7.24 12.59
N GLU A 37 -12.68 6.31 12.51
CA GLU A 37 -12.98 5.38 13.61
C GLU A 37 -11.76 4.52 13.97
N ILE A 38 -11.10 3.95 12.98
CA ILE A 38 -9.89 3.13 13.17
C ILE A 38 -8.77 3.95 13.81
N ALA A 39 -8.53 5.17 13.33
CA ALA A 39 -7.49 6.08 13.82
C ALA A 39 -7.74 6.53 15.27
N ASN A 40 -9.00 6.51 15.72
CA ASN A 40 -9.39 6.90 17.09
C ASN A 40 -9.63 5.70 18.01
N ASN A 41 -9.58 4.47 17.49
CA ASN A 41 -9.66 3.27 18.31
C ASN A 41 -8.31 3.01 19.00
N ARG A 42 -8.29 3.17 20.33
CA ARG A 42 -7.08 3.06 21.15
C ARG A 42 -6.34 1.72 20.96
N ILE A 43 -7.07 0.61 20.94
CA ILE A 43 -6.48 -0.74 20.83
C ILE A 43 -5.86 -0.91 19.46
N THR A 44 -6.56 -0.51 18.41
CA THR A 44 -6.10 -0.61 17.02
C THR A 44 -4.84 0.24 16.81
N ILE A 45 -4.83 1.46 17.31
CA ILE A 45 -3.66 2.35 17.20
C ILE A 45 -2.43 1.79 17.94
N LEU A 46 -2.60 1.22 19.12
CA LEU A 46 -1.47 0.60 19.84
C LEU A 46 -0.88 -0.59 19.06
N LYS A 47 -1.73 -1.41 18.43
CA LYS A 47 -1.27 -2.49 17.54
C LYS A 47 -0.51 -1.95 16.32
N LEU A 48 -1.05 -0.95 15.64
CA LEU A 48 -0.42 -0.31 14.48
C LEU A 48 0.94 0.30 14.84
N LEU A 49 1.05 0.97 15.98
CA LEU A 49 2.31 1.51 16.48
C LEU A 49 3.34 0.39 16.78
N GLY A 50 2.87 -0.73 17.31
CA GLY A 50 3.69 -1.93 17.53
C GLY A 50 4.26 -2.47 16.20
N TYR A 51 3.42 -2.60 15.17
CA TYR A 51 3.84 -3.03 13.82
C TYR A 51 4.83 -2.05 13.19
N ALA A 52 4.55 -0.74 13.27
CA ALA A 52 5.44 0.28 12.73
C ALA A 52 6.83 0.24 13.40
N LYS A 53 6.89 0.10 14.72
CA LYS A 53 8.15 -0.05 15.46
C LYS A 53 8.90 -1.32 15.06
N SER A 54 8.20 -2.42 14.85
CA SER A 54 8.79 -3.68 14.39
C SER A 54 9.37 -3.55 12.98
N ALA A 55 8.64 -2.92 12.05
CA ALA A 55 9.10 -2.70 10.68
C ALA A 55 10.37 -1.84 10.62
N ILE A 56 10.47 -0.79 11.45
CA ILE A 56 11.68 0.06 11.53
C ILE A 56 12.90 -0.74 12.00
N ARG A 57 12.72 -1.69 12.95
CA ARG A 57 13.84 -2.50 13.48
C ARG A 57 14.28 -3.60 12.52
N HIS A 58 13.41 -4.04 11.63
CA HIS A 58 13.68 -5.16 10.73
C HIS A 58 13.96 -4.63 9.31
N ASN A 59 15.25 -4.52 8.98
CA ASN A 59 15.61 -4.25 7.60
C ASN A 59 15.53 -5.56 6.80
N MET A 60 14.45 -5.74 6.06
CA MET A 60 14.19 -6.92 5.24
C MET A 60 15.06 -7.00 3.98
N ALA A 61 15.81 -5.96 3.64
CA ALA A 61 16.60 -5.91 2.40
C ALA A 61 17.58 -7.09 2.25
N ASN A 62 18.11 -7.61 3.37
CA ASN A 62 18.99 -8.77 3.37
C ASN A 62 18.25 -10.12 3.27
N ASP A 63 16.94 -10.13 3.49
CA ASP A 63 16.12 -11.34 3.48
C ASP A 63 15.31 -11.47 2.18
N ILE A 64 14.93 -10.37 1.55
CA ILE A 64 14.21 -10.35 0.28
C ILE A 64 14.89 -11.19 -0.80
N PRO A 65 16.23 -11.14 -1.02
CA PRO A 65 16.90 -11.98 -2.03
C PRO A 65 16.84 -13.48 -1.75
N LYS A 66 16.49 -13.89 -0.54
CA LYS A 66 16.33 -15.32 -0.16
C LYS A 66 14.97 -15.87 -0.58
N ILE A 67 14.01 -15.02 -0.94
CA ILE A 67 12.68 -15.40 -1.40
C ILE A 67 12.79 -15.94 -2.82
N LYS A 68 12.70 -17.27 -2.98
CA LYS A 68 12.81 -17.96 -4.26
C LYS A 68 11.45 -18.22 -4.92
N LYS A 69 10.35 -17.86 -4.26
CA LYS A 69 9.00 -18.05 -4.78
C LYS A 69 8.71 -17.07 -5.92
N GLN A 70 7.88 -17.50 -6.87
CA GLN A 70 7.34 -16.63 -7.91
C GLN A 70 6.56 -15.51 -7.24
N THR A 71 6.86 -14.28 -7.61
CA THR A 71 6.30 -13.08 -6.96
C THR A 71 5.77 -12.12 -8.02
N CYS A 72 4.52 -11.72 -7.89
CA CYS A 72 3.91 -10.67 -8.68
C CYS A 72 3.89 -9.36 -7.89
N LEU A 73 4.58 -8.35 -8.38
CA LEU A 73 4.52 -6.99 -7.87
C LEU A 73 3.52 -6.21 -8.72
N ILE A 74 2.53 -5.61 -8.08
CA ILE A 74 1.53 -4.76 -8.73
C ILE A 74 1.59 -3.39 -8.05
N TRP A 75 1.85 -2.34 -8.81
CA TRP A 75 2.12 -1.02 -8.26
C TRP A 75 1.43 0.08 -9.04
N GLY A 76 0.90 1.07 -8.33
CA GLY A 76 0.42 2.30 -8.94
C GLY A 76 1.58 3.17 -9.43
N ALA A 77 1.50 3.63 -10.66
CA ALA A 77 2.56 4.45 -11.24
C ALA A 77 2.71 5.82 -10.54
N GLU A 78 1.65 6.31 -9.91
CA GLU A 78 1.59 7.59 -9.19
C GLU A 78 1.45 7.41 -7.68
N ASP A 79 1.95 6.27 -7.13
CA ASP A 79 1.93 6.01 -5.70
C ASP A 79 2.81 7.03 -4.94
N LYS A 80 2.17 7.84 -4.11
CA LYS A 80 2.82 8.87 -3.28
C LYS A 80 3.15 8.37 -1.86
N VAL A 81 2.59 7.23 -1.46
CA VAL A 81 2.81 6.63 -0.13
C VAL A 81 4.08 5.80 -0.14
N THR A 82 4.18 4.90 -1.13
CA THR A 82 5.39 4.14 -1.44
C THR A 82 5.79 4.41 -2.89
N PRO A 83 6.72 5.35 -3.10
CA PRO A 83 7.05 5.83 -4.43
C PRO A 83 7.53 4.73 -5.38
N PRO A 84 7.36 4.90 -6.70
CA PRO A 84 7.67 3.89 -7.74
C PRO A 84 9.06 3.26 -7.64
N HIS A 85 10.09 4.02 -7.26
CA HIS A 85 11.44 3.49 -7.09
C HIS A 85 11.52 2.35 -6.06
N VAL A 86 10.60 2.33 -5.06
CA VAL A 86 10.55 1.24 -4.07
C VAL A 86 10.12 -0.07 -4.74
N ALA A 87 9.18 -0.03 -5.68
CA ALA A 87 8.79 -1.21 -6.45
C ALA A 87 9.94 -1.74 -7.30
N GLU A 88 10.71 -0.84 -7.90
CA GLU A 88 11.91 -1.19 -8.69
C GLU A 88 12.99 -1.84 -7.81
N GLU A 89 13.19 -1.34 -6.59
CA GLU A 89 14.09 -1.94 -5.60
C GLU A 89 13.63 -3.34 -5.20
N PHE A 90 12.34 -3.53 -4.90
CA PHE A 90 11.80 -4.86 -4.64
C PHE A 90 12.00 -5.82 -5.82
N HIS A 91 11.70 -5.37 -7.03
CA HIS A 91 11.88 -6.17 -8.23
C HIS A 91 13.34 -6.57 -8.44
N LYS A 92 14.27 -5.66 -8.19
CA LYS A 92 15.72 -5.91 -8.26
C LYS A 92 16.20 -6.92 -7.20
N LEU A 93 15.63 -6.90 -6.01
CA LEU A 93 16.02 -7.78 -4.90
C LEU A 93 15.36 -9.16 -4.98
N LEU A 94 14.17 -9.27 -5.56
CA LEU A 94 13.41 -10.52 -5.68
C LEU A 94 13.83 -11.28 -6.94
N PRO A 95 14.52 -12.44 -6.85
CA PRO A 95 15.10 -13.12 -8.01
C PRO A 95 14.06 -13.69 -8.99
N ASN A 96 12.84 -13.96 -8.53
CA ASN A 96 11.76 -14.54 -9.33
C ASN A 96 10.51 -13.65 -9.29
N SER A 97 10.66 -12.37 -9.62
CA SER A 97 9.54 -11.44 -9.62
C SER A 97 9.23 -10.90 -11.00
N GLU A 98 7.99 -10.49 -11.20
CA GLU A 98 7.54 -9.63 -12.28
C GLU A 98 6.91 -8.38 -11.70
N LEU A 99 7.18 -7.22 -12.33
CA LEU A 99 6.66 -5.93 -11.90
C LEU A 99 5.63 -5.43 -12.91
N ASN A 100 4.42 -5.17 -12.42
CA ASN A 100 3.28 -4.71 -13.21
C ASN A 100 2.86 -3.33 -12.73
N TRP A 101 2.91 -2.35 -13.63
CA TRP A 101 2.48 -0.99 -13.38
C TRP A 101 1.02 -0.79 -13.76
N ILE A 102 0.29 -0.05 -12.90
CA ILE A 102 -1.06 0.44 -13.23
C ILE A 102 -0.97 1.96 -13.33
N PRO A 103 -1.17 2.54 -14.53
CA PRO A 103 -1.16 3.99 -14.72
C PRO A 103 -2.39 4.65 -14.08
N LEU A 104 -2.29 5.95 -13.73
CA LEU A 104 -3.34 6.73 -13.08
C LEU A 104 -3.84 6.07 -11.80
N CYS A 105 -2.90 5.56 -11.01
CA CYS A 105 -3.16 4.74 -9.83
C CYS A 105 -2.20 5.14 -8.70
N GLY A 106 -2.77 5.30 -7.51
CA GLY A 106 -2.02 5.57 -6.28
C GLY A 106 -1.65 4.28 -5.54
N HIS A 107 -1.66 4.35 -4.21
CA HIS A 107 -1.20 3.27 -3.33
C HIS A 107 -2.12 2.05 -3.27
N ALA A 108 -3.41 2.23 -3.49
CA ALA A 108 -4.42 1.18 -3.33
C ALA A 108 -4.92 0.65 -4.68
N ALA A 109 -4.02 0.05 -5.47
CA ALA A 109 -4.30 -0.42 -6.83
C ALA A 109 -5.52 -1.37 -6.93
N MET A 110 -5.72 -2.25 -5.94
CA MET A 110 -6.87 -3.14 -5.86
C MET A 110 -8.18 -2.40 -5.63
N TRP A 111 -8.12 -1.19 -5.10
CA TRP A 111 -9.28 -0.35 -4.81
C TRP A 111 -9.60 0.60 -5.97
N GLU A 112 -8.59 1.24 -6.53
CA GLU A 112 -8.76 2.18 -7.66
C GLU A 112 -9.04 1.49 -8.99
N HIS A 113 -8.34 0.38 -9.26
CA HIS A 113 -8.42 -0.35 -10.52
C HIS A 113 -8.66 -1.86 -10.30
N PRO A 114 -9.77 -2.26 -9.64
CA PRO A 114 -10.02 -3.64 -9.24
C PRO A 114 -10.02 -4.62 -10.41
N LYS A 115 -10.56 -4.22 -11.56
CA LYS A 115 -10.58 -5.05 -12.77
C LYS A 115 -9.16 -5.30 -13.27
N ARG A 116 -8.38 -4.25 -13.47
CA ARG A 116 -7.00 -4.37 -13.96
C ARG A 116 -6.11 -5.13 -12.98
N PHE A 117 -6.25 -4.87 -11.68
CA PHE A 117 -5.56 -5.62 -10.63
C PHE A 117 -5.88 -7.12 -10.72
N SER A 118 -7.16 -7.49 -10.82
CA SER A 118 -7.59 -8.89 -10.91
C SER A 118 -7.10 -9.57 -12.19
N GLU A 119 -7.10 -8.87 -13.33
CA GLU A 119 -6.57 -9.39 -14.59
C GLU A 119 -5.08 -9.76 -14.46
N ILE A 120 -4.27 -8.88 -13.86
CA ILE A 120 -2.84 -9.14 -13.63
C ILE A 120 -2.65 -10.36 -12.74
N VAL A 121 -3.38 -10.45 -11.62
CA VAL A 121 -3.30 -11.59 -10.70
C VAL A 121 -3.67 -12.91 -11.42
N LEU A 122 -4.78 -12.91 -12.17
CA LEU A 122 -5.22 -14.10 -12.89
C LEU A 122 -4.24 -14.53 -13.98
N GLN A 123 -3.65 -13.58 -14.69
CA GLN A 123 -2.64 -13.87 -15.70
C GLN A 123 -1.37 -14.44 -15.05
N PHE A 124 -0.92 -13.87 -13.96
CA PHE A 124 0.22 -14.39 -13.20
C PHE A 124 0.00 -15.84 -12.76
N LEU A 125 -1.16 -16.13 -12.16
CA LEU A 125 -1.49 -17.49 -11.71
C LEU A 125 -1.52 -18.49 -12.85
N LYS A 126 -2.14 -18.14 -13.98
CA LYS A 126 -2.18 -19.01 -15.18
C LYS A 126 -0.81 -19.31 -15.77
N ASN A 127 0.12 -18.36 -15.70
CA ASN A 127 1.44 -18.50 -16.30
C ASN A 127 2.45 -19.21 -15.40
N LYS A 128 2.18 -19.32 -14.11
CA LYS A 128 3.14 -19.82 -13.13
C LYS A 128 2.69 -21.11 -12.45
N PHE A 129 1.42 -21.46 -12.56
CA PHE A 129 0.82 -22.63 -11.93
C PHE A 129 -0.12 -23.36 -12.90
#